data_baf728d4485438fe1e8cf68dbc87b1d6
#
_entry.id   baf728d4485438fe1e8cf68dbc87b1d6
#
_cell.length_a   1.000
_cell.length_b   1.000
_cell.length_c   1.000
_cell.angle_alpha   90.00
_cell.angle_beta   90.00
_cell.angle_gamma   90.00
#
_symmetry.space_group_name_H-M   'P 1'
#
loop_
_entity.id
_entity.type
_entity.pdbx_description
1 polymer ?
#
loop_
_entity_poly.entity_id
_entity_poly.type
_entity_poly.pdbx_seq_one_letter_code
_entity_poly.pdbx_strand_id
1 'polypeptide(L)'
;GDRSKRVGVFGSFGWSGEAVDLLETKLRDGGFSFGFEPIRVKFSPDRAKVKELEEIGTRFARKLLQAEKRAQRRNAGSMSESRSDPAVLALGRVVGSLCILTTRKGELSGAMVASWVSQASFTPPGLTVAVAKDRAVEALLHKGDRFALNMLAEGRESGPMKQFLQPFQPGADRFSGLELETSPNEQPLLPEAMAWLEGRVSQRMECGDHWLIYAELDHGGVLDQEASTAVHHRRSGANY
;
A
#
# COMPACT_ATOMS: atom_id res chain seq x y z
N GLY A 1 15.10 -6.29 10.32
CA GLY A 1 13.91 -5.48 10.39
C GLY A 1 14.21 -4.01 10.16
N ASP A 2 13.23 -3.24 9.75
CA ASP A 2 13.36 -1.81 9.49
C ASP A 2 13.63 -1.04 10.80
N ARG A 3 14.85 -0.54 10.96
CA ARG A 3 15.32 0.19 12.16
C ARG A 3 14.74 1.59 12.31
N SER A 4 14.04 2.11 11.29
CA SER A 4 13.36 3.39 11.38
C SER A 4 12.07 3.31 12.22
N LYS A 5 11.53 2.12 12.41
CA LYS A 5 10.32 1.88 13.21
C LYS A 5 10.61 1.98 14.69
N ARG A 6 9.74 2.69 15.41
CA ARG A 6 9.77 2.69 16.87
C ARG A 6 9.10 1.44 17.42
N VAL A 7 9.70 0.85 18.41
CA VAL A 7 9.21 -0.37 19.06
C VAL A 7 8.79 -0.10 20.49
N GLY A 8 7.95 -0.98 21.05
CA GLY A 8 7.60 -1.00 22.45
C GLY A 8 7.57 -2.43 22.96
N VAL A 9 7.98 -2.64 24.18
CA VAL A 9 7.95 -3.94 24.85
C VAL A 9 7.04 -3.85 26.05
N PHE A 10 6.12 -4.78 26.16
CA PHE A 10 5.31 -4.97 27.35
C PHE A 10 5.05 -6.46 27.59
N GLY A 11 4.87 -6.85 28.81
CA GLY A 11 4.61 -8.24 29.14
C GLY A 11 4.17 -8.42 30.59
N SER A 12 3.40 -9.48 30.82
CA SER A 12 3.10 -9.95 32.16
C SER A 12 4.07 -11.05 32.58
N PHE A 13 4.32 -11.16 33.87
CA PHE A 13 5.20 -12.17 34.44
C PHE A 13 4.62 -12.67 35.78
N GLY A 14 4.95 -13.96 36.09
CA GLY A 14 4.59 -14.55 37.36
C GLY A 14 5.73 -14.49 38.38
N TRP A 15 6.94 -14.80 37.95
CA TRP A 15 8.09 -14.99 38.80
C TRP A 15 9.23 -13.98 38.58
N SER A 16 9.91 -13.96 37.45
CA SER A 16 11.15 -13.20 37.29
C SER A 16 11.10 -12.03 36.29
N GLY A 17 10.14 -11.99 35.37
CA GLY A 17 10.04 -10.90 34.37
C GLY A 17 11.14 -10.86 33.32
N GLU A 18 12.07 -11.80 33.32
CA GLU A 18 13.26 -11.85 32.43
C GLU A 18 12.93 -11.78 30.93
N ALA A 19 11.76 -12.27 30.53
CA ALA A 19 11.35 -12.22 29.13
C ALA A 19 11.25 -10.79 28.58
N VAL A 20 10.76 -9.83 29.38
CA VAL A 20 10.67 -8.41 28.99
C VAL A 20 12.07 -7.81 28.90
N ASP A 21 12.95 -8.14 29.85
CA ASP A 21 14.35 -7.66 29.89
C ASP A 21 15.14 -8.19 28.70
N LEU A 22 14.96 -9.48 28.38
CA LEU A 22 15.60 -10.10 27.22
C LEU A 22 15.16 -9.48 25.89
N LEU A 23 13.85 -9.22 25.74
CA LEU A 23 13.31 -8.56 24.55
C LEU A 23 13.81 -7.12 24.45
N GLU A 24 13.84 -6.38 25.56
CA GLU A 24 14.38 -5.03 25.61
C GLU A 24 15.83 -5.02 25.15
N THR A 25 16.68 -5.88 25.73
CA THR A 25 18.10 -5.98 25.41
C THR A 25 18.31 -6.31 23.93
N LYS A 26 17.63 -7.33 23.42
CA LYS A 26 17.76 -7.73 22.02
C LYS A 26 17.31 -6.64 21.03
N LEU A 27 16.29 -5.88 21.36
CA LEU A 27 15.84 -4.78 20.51
C LEU A 27 16.80 -3.58 20.58
N ARG A 28 17.37 -3.27 21.74
CA ARG A 28 18.40 -2.24 21.88
C ARG A 28 19.67 -2.62 21.12
N ASP A 29 20.14 -3.85 21.27
CA ASP A 29 21.29 -4.38 20.52
C ASP A 29 21.03 -4.41 19.01
N GLY A 30 19.78 -4.63 18.59
CA GLY A 30 19.33 -4.54 17.21
C GLY A 30 19.28 -3.12 16.66
N GLY A 31 19.50 -2.09 17.50
CA GLY A 31 19.49 -0.68 17.10
C GLY A 31 18.09 -0.08 16.92
N PHE A 32 17.07 -0.66 17.56
CA PHE A 32 15.72 -0.12 17.52
C PHE A 32 15.53 1.00 18.55
N SER A 33 14.75 2.03 18.14
CA SER A 33 14.35 3.12 19.05
C SER A 33 13.03 2.80 19.73
N PHE A 34 12.96 3.02 21.04
CA PHE A 34 11.76 2.75 21.82
C PHE A 34 10.78 3.94 21.78
N GLY A 35 9.50 3.64 21.66
CA GLY A 35 8.42 4.63 21.67
C GLY A 35 7.90 4.96 23.08
N PHE A 36 8.11 4.02 24.03
CA PHE A 36 7.84 4.14 25.46
C PHE A 36 8.77 3.17 26.21
N GLU A 37 8.92 3.41 27.53
CA GLU A 37 9.72 2.53 28.39
C GLU A 37 9.06 1.15 28.52
N PRO A 38 9.85 0.06 28.57
CA PRO A 38 9.34 -1.29 28.71
C PRO A 38 8.40 -1.44 29.92
N ILE A 39 7.25 -2.03 29.70
CA ILE A 39 6.20 -2.16 30.71
C ILE A 39 6.18 -3.59 31.23
N ARG A 40 6.28 -3.72 32.54
CA ARG A 40 6.24 -4.99 33.26
C ARG A 40 5.01 -5.04 34.16
N VAL A 41 4.23 -6.10 34.01
CA VAL A 41 3.02 -6.31 34.84
C VAL A 41 3.17 -7.65 35.57
N LYS A 42 3.08 -7.64 36.91
CA LYS A 42 3.11 -8.86 37.69
C LYS A 42 1.72 -9.51 37.69
N PHE A 43 1.62 -10.74 37.20
CA PHE A 43 0.35 -11.49 37.03
C PHE A 43 -0.62 -10.75 36.09
N SER A 44 -1.85 -10.53 36.56
CA SER A 44 -2.89 -9.76 35.83
C SER A 44 -2.83 -8.28 36.21
N PRO A 45 -2.99 -7.38 35.25
CA PRO A 45 -3.07 -5.95 35.56
C PRO A 45 -4.37 -5.64 36.33
N ASP A 46 -4.24 -4.84 37.38
CA ASP A 46 -5.40 -4.23 38.02
C ASP A 46 -6.00 -3.09 37.17
N ARG A 47 -7.12 -2.53 37.60
CA ARG A 47 -7.82 -1.45 36.87
C ARG A 47 -6.94 -0.20 36.70
N ALA A 48 -6.11 0.12 37.68
CA ALA A 48 -5.21 1.27 37.62
C ALA A 48 -4.12 1.03 36.55
N LYS A 49 -3.57 -0.18 36.52
CA LYS A 49 -2.54 -0.57 35.55
C LYS A 49 -3.09 -0.66 34.11
N VAL A 50 -4.33 -1.13 33.94
CA VAL A 50 -5.02 -1.11 32.64
C VAL A 50 -5.14 0.32 32.13
N LYS A 51 -5.59 1.26 32.98
CA LYS A 51 -5.70 2.67 32.62
C LYS A 51 -4.35 3.30 32.25
N GLU A 52 -3.29 2.97 33.01
CA GLU A 52 -1.92 3.41 32.69
C GLU A 52 -1.47 2.90 31.30
N LEU A 53 -1.75 1.63 30.99
CA LEU A 53 -1.42 1.04 29.69
C LEU A 53 -2.17 1.71 28.54
N GLU A 54 -3.46 2.00 28.72
CA GLU A 54 -4.27 2.75 27.75
C GLU A 54 -3.72 4.16 27.50
N GLU A 55 -3.31 4.86 28.56
CA GLU A 55 -2.72 6.20 28.46
C GLU A 55 -1.36 6.17 27.74
N ILE A 56 -0.51 5.16 28.01
CA ILE A 56 0.78 4.99 27.33
C ILE A 56 0.55 4.68 25.85
N GLY A 57 -0.36 3.75 25.55
CA GLY A 57 -0.73 3.41 24.16
C GLY A 57 -1.27 4.62 23.39
N THR A 58 -2.16 5.40 24.03
CA THR A 58 -2.71 6.62 23.43
C THR A 58 -1.64 7.68 23.16
N ARG A 59 -0.73 7.90 24.13
CA ARG A 59 0.41 8.83 23.94
C ARG A 59 1.34 8.38 22.81
N PHE A 60 1.62 7.09 22.73
CA PHE A 60 2.45 6.53 21.69
C PHE A 60 1.82 6.70 20.31
N ALA A 61 0.54 6.34 20.16
CA ALA A 61 -0.20 6.53 18.92
C ALA A 61 -0.24 8.00 18.47
N ARG A 62 -0.50 8.94 19.41
CA ARG A 62 -0.47 10.39 19.12
C ARG A 62 0.90 10.87 18.62
N LYS A 63 2.00 10.37 19.21
CA LYS A 63 3.38 10.70 18.75
C LYS A 63 3.64 10.18 17.34
N LEU A 64 3.19 8.98 17.02
CA LEU A 64 3.32 8.40 15.68
C LEU A 64 2.53 9.23 14.65
N LEU A 65 1.26 9.53 14.93
CA LEU A 65 0.42 10.35 14.06
C LEU A 65 0.97 11.77 13.87
N GLN A 66 1.55 12.38 14.91
CA GLN A 66 2.20 13.68 14.78
C GLN A 66 3.48 13.62 13.94
N ALA A 67 4.28 12.56 14.09
CA ALA A 67 5.48 12.35 13.29
C ALA A 67 5.12 12.16 11.81
N GLU A 68 4.08 11.38 11.53
CA GLU A 68 3.54 11.16 10.20
C GLU A 68 3.02 12.46 9.57
N LYS A 69 2.21 13.23 10.29
CA LYS A 69 1.74 14.55 9.84
C LYS A 69 2.91 15.53 9.57
N ARG A 70 3.97 15.49 10.38
CA ARG A 70 5.18 16.31 10.14
C ARG A 70 5.93 15.85 8.89
N ALA A 71 6.06 14.53 8.69
CA ALA A 71 6.67 13.98 7.48
C ALA A 71 5.87 14.35 6.22
N GLN A 72 4.53 14.23 6.29
CA GLN A 72 3.63 14.65 5.20
C GLN A 72 3.75 16.16 4.90
N ARG A 73 3.84 17.03 5.94
CA ARG A 73 4.05 18.47 5.75
C ARG A 73 5.42 18.81 5.15
N ARG A 74 6.47 18.10 5.54
CA ARG A 74 7.81 18.27 4.94
C ARG A 74 7.81 17.84 3.48
N ASN A 75 7.17 16.71 3.16
CA ASN A 75 7.00 16.25 1.80
C ASN A 75 6.14 17.21 0.97
N ALA A 76 5.08 17.80 1.55
CA ALA A 76 4.25 18.81 0.87
C ALA A 76 5.03 20.10 0.59
N GLY A 77 5.91 20.55 1.49
CA GLY A 77 6.82 21.69 1.25
C GLY A 77 7.82 21.41 0.12
N SER A 78 8.46 20.25 0.15
CA SER A 78 9.35 19.76 -0.92
C SER A 78 8.61 19.59 -2.25
N MET A 79 7.35 19.13 -2.23
CA MET A 79 6.51 19.02 -3.43
C MET A 79 6.12 20.39 -4.02
N SER A 80 6.02 21.45 -3.22
CA SER A 80 5.73 22.80 -3.71
C SER A 80 6.89 23.36 -4.52
N GLU A 81 8.12 23.20 -4.06
CA GLU A 81 9.33 23.58 -4.78
C GLU A 81 9.57 22.71 -6.02
N SER A 82 9.27 21.42 -5.93
CA SER A 82 9.39 20.47 -7.03
C SER A 82 8.38 20.71 -8.17
N ARG A 83 7.24 21.33 -7.91
CA ARG A 83 6.19 21.55 -8.94
C ARG A 83 6.63 22.44 -10.10
N SER A 84 7.59 23.31 -9.91
CA SER A 84 8.15 24.22 -10.94
C SER A 84 9.44 23.69 -11.57
N ASP A 85 9.98 22.57 -11.09
CA ASP A 85 11.15 21.92 -11.66
C ASP A 85 10.85 21.47 -13.11
N PRO A 86 11.66 21.89 -14.11
CA PRO A 86 11.46 21.51 -15.50
C PRO A 86 11.43 20.00 -15.72
N ALA A 87 12.24 19.21 -15.01
CA ALA A 87 12.27 17.76 -15.11
C ALA A 87 10.96 17.15 -14.57
N VAL A 88 10.43 17.67 -13.47
CA VAL A 88 9.15 17.21 -12.89
C VAL A 88 7.97 17.59 -13.79
N LEU A 89 8.00 18.77 -14.42
CA LEU A 89 7.01 19.18 -15.41
C LEU A 89 7.06 18.28 -16.65
N ALA A 90 8.26 17.95 -17.15
CA ALA A 90 8.45 17.04 -18.27
C ALA A 90 7.99 15.62 -17.92
N LEU A 91 8.28 15.12 -16.71
CA LEU A 91 7.83 13.82 -16.22
C LEU A 91 6.29 13.69 -16.20
N GLY A 92 5.57 14.79 -15.95
CA GLY A 92 4.11 14.84 -16.04
C GLY A 92 3.56 14.59 -17.45
N ARG A 93 4.41 14.62 -18.49
CA ARG A 93 4.01 14.31 -19.88
C ARG A 93 4.14 12.83 -20.23
N VAL A 94 4.75 12.04 -19.37
CA VAL A 94 4.76 10.59 -19.51
C VAL A 94 3.38 10.08 -19.14
N VAL A 95 2.64 9.64 -20.13
CA VAL A 95 1.26 9.12 -19.97
C VAL A 95 1.29 7.62 -19.72
N GLY A 96 0.29 7.12 -19.00
CA GLY A 96 0.09 5.70 -18.76
C GLY A 96 -1.37 5.32 -18.86
N SER A 97 -1.62 4.05 -19.15
CA SER A 97 -2.96 3.48 -19.15
C SER A 97 -3.62 3.62 -17.79
N LEU A 98 -4.87 4.05 -17.75
CA LEU A 98 -5.62 4.16 -16.51
C LEU A 98 -6.23 2.80 -16.17
N CYS A 99 -5.83 2.26 -15.04
CA CYS A 99 -6.18 0.93 -14.58
C CYS A 99 -6.64 0.93 -13.12
N ILE A 100 -7.39 -0.09 -12.75
CA ILE A 100 -7.60 -0.46 -11.35
C ILE A 100 -6.83 -1.75 -11.08
N LEU A 101 -5.83 -1.67 -10.21
CA LEU A 101 -5.17 -2.85 -9.66
C LEU A 101 -6.03 -3.40 -8.54
N THR A 102 -6.35 -4.68 -8.60
CA THR A 102 -7.13 -5.41 -7.60
C THR A 102 -6.36 -6.64 -7.13
N THR A 103 -6.50 -7.01 -5.88
CA THR A 103 -5.86 -8.21 -5.35
C THR A 103 -6.69 -8.82 -4.22
N ARG A 104 -6.62 -10.15 -4.10
CA ARG A 104 -7.23 -10.93 -3.02
C ARG A 104 -6.24 -11.99 -2.54
N LYS A 105 -6.15 -12.12 -1.20
CA LYS A 105 -5.34 -13.14 -0.53
C LYS A 105 -6.08 -13.64 0.70
N GLY A 106 -6.74 -14.79 0.56
CA GLY A 106 -7.70 -15.26 1.54
C GLY A 106 -8.84 -14.26 1.74
N GLU A 107 -9.10 -13.89 2.99
CA GLU A 107 -10.13 -12.91 3.34
C GLU A 107 -9.70 -11.44 3.10
N LEU A 108 -8.42 -11.22 2.83
CA LEU A 108 -7.91 -9.88 2.61
C LEU A 108 -8.03 -9.50 1.13
N SER A 109 -8.53 -8.32 0.87
CA SER A 109 -8.62 -7.75 -0.47
C SER A 109 -8.15 -6.30 -0.51
N GLY A 110 -7.72 -5.86 -1.67
CA GLY A 110 -7.25 -4.51 -1.87
C GLY A 110 -7.43 -4.04 -3.30
N ALA A 111 -7.55 -2.73 -3.47
CA ALA A 111 -7.58 -2.12 -4.79
C ALA A 111 -6.97 -0.72 -4.76
N MET A 112 -6.46 -0.28 -5.92
CA MET A 112 -5.99 1.08 -6.13
C MET A 112 -6.10 1.48 -7.60
N VAL A 113 -6.23 2.77 -7.85
CA VAL A 113 -6.00 3.33 -9.19
C VAL A 113 -4.52 3.24 -9.52
N ALA A 114 -4.18 2.71 -10.69
CA ALA A 114 -2.82 2.59 -11.19
C ALA A 114 -2.73 3.21 -12.59
N SER A 115 -1.76 4.10 -12.79
CA SER A 115 -1.50 4.72 -14.10
C SER A 115 -0.02 4.64 -14.52
N TRP A 116 0.86 4.21 -13.61
CA TRP A 116 2.26 3.95 -13.93
C TRP A 116 2.44 2.46 -14.20
N VAL A 117 1.96 2.06 -15.36
CA VAL A 117 1.94 0.68 -15.85
C VAL A 117 2.64 0.63 -17.20
N SER A 118 3.50 -0.36 -17.40
CA SER A 118 4.17 -0.56 -18.68
C SER A 118 4.39 -2.05 -18.94
N GLN A 119 4.26 -2.47 -20.20
CA GLN A 119 4.79 -3.76 -20.60
C GLN A 119 6.32 -3.80 -20.38
N ALA A 120 6.82 -4.89 -19.84
CA ALA A 120 8.22 -5.04 -19.46
C ALA A 120 8.92 -6.23 -20.12
N SER A 121 8.18 -7.22 -20.61
CA SER A 121 8.74 -8.41 -21.24
C SER A 121 7.77 -9.02 -22.26
N PHE A 122 8.32 -9.68 -23.27
CA PHE A 122 7.57 -10.50 -24.23
C PHE A 122 7.57 -11.98 -23.83
N THR A 123 8.69 -12.45 -23.25
CA THR A 123 8.87 -13.88 -22.93
C THR A 123 9.64 -14.02 -21.61
N PRO A 124 8.97 -14.45 -20.52
CA PRO A 124 7.52 -14.57 -20.40
C PRO A 124 6.83 -13.20 -20.53
N PRO A 125 5.54 -13.15 -20.93
CA PRO A 125 4.81 -11.89 -20.93
C PRO A 125 4.82 -11.27 -19.53
N GLY A 126 5.18 -10.00 -19.44
CA GLY A 126 5.32 -9.34 -18.14
C GLY A 126 5.08 -7.85 -18.21
N LEU A 127 4.69 -7.29 -17.07
CA LEU A 127 4.47 -5.87 -16.90
C LEU A 127 5.15 -5.34 -15.63
N THR A 128 5.34 -4.02 -15.60
CA THR A 128 5.67 -3.29 -14.38
C THR A 128 4.51 -2.39 -13.97
N VAL A 129 4.34 -2.26 -12.66
CA VAL A 129 3.42 -1.28 -12.05
C VAL A 129 4.09 -0.63 -10.85
N ALA A 130 3.96 0.69 -10.72
CA ALA A 130 4.45 1.40 -9.54
C ALA A 130 3.33 1.49 -8.49
N VAL A 131 3.67 1.12 -7.27
CA VAL A 131 2.76 1.10 -6.12
C VAL A 131 3.35 1.92 -4.99
N ALA A 132 2.64 2.95 -4.54
CA ALA A 132 3.10 3.78 -3.45
C ALA A 132 3.15 2.99 -2.13
N LYS A 133 4.21 3.19 -1.35
CA LYS A 133 4.49 2.46 -0.10
C LYS A 133 3.45 2.71 1.00
N ASP A 134 2.71 3.81 0.92
CA ASP A 134 1.65 4.19 1.86
C ASP A 134 0.27 3.58 1.51
N ARG A 135 0.15 2.88 0.39
CA ARG A 135 -1.11 2.23 -0.01
C ARG A 135 -1.29 0.89 0.69
N ALA A 136 -2.49 0.68 1.25
CA ALA A 136 -2.81 -0.57 1.94
C ALA A 136 -2.64 -1.83 1.07
N VAL A 137 -2.87 -1.70 -0.24
CA VAL A 137 -2.71 -2.79 -1.21
C VAL A 137 -1.25 -3.27 -1.32
N GLU A 138 -0.29 -2.43 -0.96
CA GLU A 138 1.15 -2.76 -0.97
C GLU A 138 1.46 -4.00 -0.13
N ALA A 139 0.78 -4.17 1.01
CA ALA A 139 0.94 -5.32 1.90
C ALA A 139 0.50 -6.66 1.27
N LEU A 140 -0.26 -6.62 0.18
CA LEU A 140 -0.77 -7.79 -0.55
C LEU A 140 -0.01 -8.04 -1.87
N LEU A 141 1.11 -7.35 -2.10
CA LEU A 141 1.86 -7.40 -3.36
C LEU A 141 3.33 -7.78 -3.14
N HIS A 142 3.58 -8.81 -2.34
CA HIS A 142 4.91 -9.39 -2.14
C HIS A 142 5.23 -10.41 -3.24
N LYS A 143 6.51 -10.78 -3.35
CA LYS A 143 6.93 -11.82 -4.29
C LYS A 143 6.10 -13.09 -4.12
N GLY A 144 5.51 -13.56 -5.22
CA GLY A 144 4.63 -14.72 -5.28
C GLY A 144 3.14 -14.39 -5.16
N ASP A 145 2.78 -13.19 -4.65
CA ASP A 145 1.39 -12.76 -4.58
C ASP A 145 0.84 -12.45 -5.98
N ARG A 146 -0.48 -12.52 -6.13
CA ARG A 146 -1.19 -12.30 -7.40
C ARG A 146 -2.02 -11.04 -7.34
N PHE A 147 -2.26 -10.45 -8.49
CA PHE A 147 -3.17 -9.33 -8.66
C PHE A 147 -3.81 -9.35 -10.04
N ALA A 148 -4.92 -8.69 -10.21
CA ALA A 148 -5.46 -8.35 -11.51
C ALA A 148 -5.27 -6.85 -11.78
N LEU A 149 -5.03 -6.54 -13.05
CA LEU A 149 -5.01 -5.19 -13.57
C LEU A 149 -6.19 -5.02 -14.53
N ASN A 150 -7.15 -4.20 -14.16
CA ASN A 150 -8.35 -3.93 -14.93
C ASN A 150 -8.14 -2.62 -15.71
N MET A 151 -7.99 -2.69 -17.04
CA MET A 151 -7.82 -1.54 -17.90
C MET A 151 -9.17 -0.85 -18.12
N LEU A 152 -9.22 0.48 -17.90
CA LEU A 152 -10.43 1.25 -18.06
C LEU A 152 -10.59 1.76 -19.50
N ALA A 153 -11.83 1.81 -19.97
CA ALA A 153 -12.15 2.39 -21.28
C ALA A 153 -12.29 3.91 -21.19
N GLU A 154 -11.83 4.61 -22.22
CA GLU A 154 -12.03 6.04 -22.39
C GLU A 154 -13.52 6.40 -22.36
N GLY A 155 -13.87 7.42 -21.56
CA GLY A 155 -15.24 7.88 -21.34
C GLY A 155 -16.04 7.07 -20.32
N ARG A 156 -15.52 5.92 -19.81
CA ARG A 156 -16.14 5.08 -18.78
C ARG A 156 -15.33 5.01 -17.48
N GLU A 157 -14.19 5.69 -17.39
CA GLU A 157 -13.28 5.65 -16.26
C GLU A 157 -13.77 6.38 -15.00
N SER A 158 -14.73 7.30 -15.13
CA SER A 158 -15.14 8.22 -14.05
C SER A 158 -15.75 7.49 -12.84
N GLY A 159 -16.55 6.45 -13.06
CA GLY A 159 -17.17 5.63 -12.01
C GLY A 159 -16.11 4.92 -11.16
N PRO A 160 -15.31 4.02 -11.74
CA PRO A 160 -14.23 3.33 -11.05
C PRO A 160 -13.23 4.29 -10.40
N MET A 161 -12.85 5.37 -11.06
CA MET A 161 -11.96 6.36 -10.47
C MET A 161 -12.56 6.99 -9.22
N LYS A 162 -13.83 7.41 -9.26
CA LYS A 162 -14.49 8.00 -8.10
C LYS A 162 -14.52 7.03 -6.92
N GLN A 163 -14.77 5.75 -7.17
CA GLN A 163 -14.79 4.73 -6.13
C GLN A 163 -13.40 4.48 -5.53
N PHE A 164 -12.39 4.21 -6.34
CA PHE A 164 -11.08 3.75 -5.85
C PHE A 164 -10.10 4.87 -5.47
N LEU A 165 -10.41 6.14 -5.78
CA LEU A 165 -9.68 7.31 -5.28
C LEU A 165 -10.16 7.79 -3.91
N GLN A 166 -11.35 7.37 -3.44
CA GLN A 166 -11.83 7.76 -2.12
C GLN A 166 -10.92 7.22 -1.00
N PRO A 167 -10.71 7.98 0.08
CA PRO A 167 -10.07 7.48 1.26
C PRO A 167 -10.95 6.44 1.93
N PHE A 168 -10.47 5.21 2.04
CA PHE A 168 -11.17 4.15 2.75
C PHE A 168 -10.71 4.07 4.21
N GLN A 169 -11.64 3.82 5.11
CA GLN A 169 -11.32 3.46 6.49
C GLN A 169 -10.56 2.12 6.51
N PRO A 170 -9.61 1.92 7.43
CA PRO A 170 -8.96 0.63 7.62
C PRO A 170 -10.01 -0.47 7.81
N GLY A 171 -9.89 -1.57 7.05
CA GLY A 171 -10.82 -2.69 7.11
C GLY A 171 -12.14 -2.52 6.32
N ALA A 172 -12.36 -1.37 5.68
CA ALA A 172 -13.53 -1.20 4.81
C ALA A 172 -13.40 -2.05 3.54
N ASP A 173 -14.50 -2.68 3.15
CA ASP A 173 -14.58 -3.38 1.88
C ASP A 173 -14.59 -2.37 0.72
N ARG A 174 -13.50 -2.35 -0.04
CA ARG A 174 -13.32 -1.46 -1.20
C ARG A 174 -14.22 -1.78 -2.38
N PHE A 175 -14.79 -2.99 -2.39
CA PHE A 175 -15.62 -3.51 -3.45
C PHE A 175 -17.11 -3.46 -3.12
N SER A 176 -17.47 -2.93 -1.95
CA SER A 176 -18.87 -2.82 -1.53
C SER A 176 -19.71 -2.11 -2.58
N GLY A 177 -20.82 -2.76 -2.98
CA GLY A 177 -21.73 -2.25 -4.00
C GLY A 177 -21.31 -2.53 -5.45
N LEU A 178 -20.21 -3.27 -5.66
CA LEU A 178 -19.81 -3.72 -6.99
C LEU A 178 -20.13 -5.19 -7.19
N GLU A 179 -20.65 -5.53 -8.35
CA GLU A 179 -20.71 -6.91 -8.84
C GLU A 179 -19.36 -7.23 -9.49
N LEU A 180 -18.60 -8.12 -8.87
CA LEU A 180 -17.27 -8.48 -9.34
C LEU A 180 -17.30 -9.83 -10.04
N GLU A 181 -16.53 -9.94 -11.10
CA GLU A 181 -16.09 -11.21 -11.64
C GLU A 181 -14.78 -11.65 -10.97
N THR A 182 -14.32 -12.86 -11.26
CA THR A 182 -13.04 -13.38 -10.78
C THR A 182 -12.21 -13.92 -11.91
N SER A 183 -10.90 -13.68 -11.85
CA SER A 183 -9.94 -14.31 -12.74
C SER A 183 -9.77 -15.83 -12.43
N PRO A 184 -9.09 -16.60 -13.26
CA PRO A 184 -8.80 -18.00 -13.01
C PRO A 184 -8.11 -18.30 -11.68
N ASN A 185 -7.35 -17.36 -11.12
CA ASN A 185 -6.75 -17.49 -9.79
C ASN A 185 -7.43 -16.57 -8.75
N GLU A 186 -8.74 -16.37 -8.88
CA GLU A 186 -9.64 -15.74 -7.90
C GLU A 186 -9.32 -14.25 -7.60
N GLN A 187 -8.61 -13.56 -8.51
CA GLN A 187 -8.42 -12.13 -8.35
C GLN A 187 -9.66 -11.35 -8.81
N PRO A 188 -10.07 -10.28 -8.09
CA PRO A 188 -11.28 -9.53 -8.43
C PRO A 188 -11.15 -8.83 -9.79
N LEU A 189 -12.14 -9.00 -10.66
CA LEU A 189 -12.25 -8.32 -11.94
C LEU A 189 -13.43 -7.37 -11.95
N LEU A 190 -13.23 -6.19 -12.53
CA LEU A 190 -14.26 -5.20 -12.74
C LEU A 190 -14.97 -5.48 -14.06
N PRO A 191 -16.29 -5.69 -14.08
CA PRO A 191 -17.03 -5.97 -15.32
C PRO A 191 -17.04 -4.78 -16.29
N GLU A 192 -16.80 -3.57 -15.78
CA GLU A 192 -16.72 -2.34 -16.57
C GLU A 192 -15.36 -2.15 -17.26
N ALA A 193 -14.38 -2.99 -16.99
CA ALA A 193 -13.07 -2.93 -17.63
C ALA A 193 -13.19 -3.31 -19.11
N MET A 194 -12.41 -2.67 -19.98
CA MET A 194 -12.33 -3.08 -21.38
C MET A 194 -11.45 -4.31 -21.59
N ALA A 195 -10.51 -4.51 -20.71
CA ALA A 195 -9.60 -5.66 -20.70
C ALA A 195 -9.04 -5.85 -19.29
N TRP A 196 -8.50 -7.04 -19.04
CA TRP A 196 -7.86 -7.36 -17.77
C TRP A 196 -6.64 -8.26 -17.99
N LEU A 197 -5.69 -8.16 -17.05
CA LEU A 197 -4.52 -9.03 -16.96
C LEU A 197 -4.42 -9.55 -15.54
N GLU A 198 -4.05 -10.82 -15.39
CA GLU A 198 -3.69 -11.39 -14.09
C GLU A 198 -2.21 -11.70 -14.10
N GLY A 199 -1.51 -11.24 -13.07
CA GLY A 199 -0.08 -11.44 -12.94
C GLY A 199 0.33 -11.88 -11.54
N ARG A 200 1.48 -12.53 -11.49
CA ARG A 200 2.15 -12.94 -10.26
C ARG A 200 3.41 -12.10 -10.06
N VAL A 201 3.52 -11.48 -8.89
CA VAL A 201 4.70 -10.67 -8.53
C VAL A 201 5.96 -11.52 -8.56
N SER A 202 6.87 -11.22 -9.45
CA SER A 202 8.17 -11.89 -9.61
C SER A 202 9.27 -11.12 -8.86
N GLN A 203 9.30 -9.79 -9.00
CA GLN A 203 10.31 -8.94 -8.38
C GLN A 203 9.73 -7.61 -7.92
N ARG A 204 10.38 -6.99 -6.94
CA ARG A 204 10.09 -5.65 -6.45
C ARG A 204 11.38 -4.86 -6.36
N MET A 205 11.39 -3.64 -6.89
CA MET A 205 12.49 -2.70 -6.80
C MET A 205 12.05 -1.46 -6.01
N GLU A 206 12.86 -1.04 -5.05
CA GLU A 206 12.60 0.16 -4.27
C GLU A 206 12.92 1.42 -5.08
N CYS A 207 11.92 2.30 -5.26
CA CYS A 207 12.02 3.56 -6.00
C CYS A 207 11.51 4.71 -5.14
N GLY A 208 12.31 5.16 -4.17
CA GLY A 208 11.92 6.25 -3.27
C GLY A 208 10.66 5.93 -2.46
N ASP A 209 9.57 6.63 -2.74
CA ASP A 209 8.26 6.47 -2.09
C ASP A 209 7.37 5.39 -2.73
N HIS A 210 7.82 4.75 -3.80
CA HIS A 210 7.12 3.67 -4.51
C HIS A 210 7.93 2.38 -4.54
N TRP A 211 7.22 1.27 -4.76
CA TRP A 211 7.75 0.03 -5.26
C TRP A 211 7.48 -0.06 -6.75
N LEU A 212 8.49 -0.33 -7.58
CA LEU A 212 8.28 -0.81 -8.93
C LEU A 212 8.16 -2.34 -8.86
N ILE A 213 6.98 -2.84 -9.17
CA ILE A 213 6.65 -4.26 -9.12
C ILE A 213 6.73 -4.80 -10.54
N TYR A 214 7.54 -5.82 -10.75
CA TYR A 214 7.53 -6.63 -11.96
C TYR A 214 6.70 -7.89 -11.74
N ALA A 215 5.75 -8.15 -12.63
CA ALA A 215 4.91 -9.33 -12.60
C ALA A 215 4.95 -10.08 -13.93
N GLU A 216 5.01 -11.38 -13.84
CA GLU A 216 4.78 -12.30 -14.96
C GLU A 216 3.28 -12.53 -15.10
N LEU A 217 2.79 -12.52 -16.35
CA LEU A 217 1.37 -12.64 -16.64
C LEU A 217 0.97 -14.09 -16.80
N ASP A 218 -0.04 -14.52 -16.05
CA ASP A 218 -0.59 -15.88 -16.12
C ASP A 218 -1.82 -15.93 -17.04
N HIS A 219 -2.68 -14.90 -17.00
CA HIS A 219 -3.95 -14.85 -17.73
C HIS A 219 -4.28 -13.42 -18.16
N GLY A 220 -5.21 -13.29 -19.09
CA GLY A 220 -5.75 -12.01 -19.53
C GLY A 220 -6.92 -12.17 -20.49
N GLY A 221 -7.71 -11.12 -20.64
CA GLY A 221 -8.84 -11.10 -21.56
C GLY A 221 -9.17 -9.68 -22.02
N VAL A 222 -9.62 -9.58 -23.25
CA VAL A 222 -10.20 -8.35 -23.83
C VAL A 222 -11.72 -8.51 -23.82
N LEU A 223 -12.40 -7.62 -23.10
CA LEU A 223 -13.86 -7.65 -22.92
C LEU A 223 -14.56 -6.74 -23.95
N ASP A 224 -13.91 -5.66 -24.36
CA ASP A 224 -14.42 -4.72 -25.34
C ASP A 224 -13.31 -4.36 -26.34
N GLN A 225 -13.40 -4.93 -27.55
CA GLN A 225 -12.37 -4.75 -28.58
C GLN A 225 -12.45 -3.39 -29.28
N GLU A 226 -13.62 -2.74 -29.24
CA GLU A 226 -13.83 -1.45 -29.90
C GLU A 226 -13.47 -0.26 -29.00
N ALA A 227 -13.34 -0.49 -27.69
CA ALA A 227 -13.01 0.56 -26.73
C ALA A 227 -11.54 0.97 -26.83
N SER A 228 -11.28 2.27 -26.72
CA SER A 228 -9.95 2.81 -26.50
C SER A 228 -9.58 2.81 -25.02
N THR A 229 -8.32 2.57 -24.71
CA THR A 229 -7.83 2.61 -23.32
C THR A 229 -7.84 4.03 -22.78
N ALA A 230 -8.44 4.22 -21.61
CA ALA A 230 -8.37 5.49 -20.90
C ALA A 230 -6.92 5.82 -20.49
N VAL A 231 -6.52 7.07 -20.65
CA VAL A 231 -5.15 7.54 -20.38
C VAL A 231 -5.17 8.60 -19.28
N HIS A 232 -4.26 8.48 -18.33
CA HIS A 232 -4.10 9.47 -17.27
C HIS A 232 -3.15 10.59 -17.71
N HIS A 233 -3.71 11.77 -17.98
CA HIS A 233 -2.96 12.98 -18.30
C HIS A 233 -2.63 13.78 -17.04
N ARG A 234 -1.35 14.12 -16.85
CA ARG A 234 -0.88 14.90 -15.72
C ARG A 234 -0.22 16.20 -16.17
N ARG A 235 -0.32 17.24 -15.37
CA ARG A 235 0.38 18.51 -15.61
C ARG A 235 1.81 18.49 -15.08
N SER A 236 2.10 17.62 -14.12
CA SER A 236 3.37 17.53 -13.41
C SER A 236 3.60 16.10 -12.95
N GLY A 237 4.85 15.69 -12.78
CA GLY A 237 5.23 14.41 -12.16
C GLY A 237 5.18 14.40 -10.64
N ALA A 238 4.81 15.52 -9.99
CA ALA A 238 4.81 15.63 -8.53
C ALA A 238 3.54 15.10 -7.84
N ASN A 239 2.49 14.78 -8.58
CA ASN A 239 1.21 14.29 -8.04
C ASN A 239 0.42 13.51 -9.09
N TYR A 240 -0.57 12.76 -8.60
CA TYR A 240 -1.60 12.13 -9.42
C TYR A 240 -2.58 13.15 -9.96
#